data_3646bc0de8291898c69b278b48cbf3d8
#
_entry.id   3646bc0de8291898c69b278b48cbf3d8
#
_cell.length_a   1.000
_cell.length_b   1.000
_cell.length_c   1.000
_cell.angle_alpha   90.00
_cell.angle_beta   90.00
_cell.angle_gamma   90.00
#
_symmetry.space_group_name_H-M   'P 1'
#
loop_
_entity.id
_entity.type
_entity.pdbx_description
1 polymer ?
#
loop_
_entity_poly.entity_id
_entity_poly.type
_entity_poly.pdbx_seq_one_letter_code
_entity_poly.pdbx_strand_id
1 'polypeptide(L)'
;MFKSINPATGHVIETYSPLSANAANLLVGNAGSAAKAWAQVDVDTRAAMLERLALLLESRLEDYAQLITREVGKPLVEARSELGKCALLCRYYAAHAPGFLAEEQVNAAAKQSYLSYQPLGVVL
;
A
#
# COMPACT_ATOMS: atom_id res chain seq x y z
N MET A 1 -11.39 6.37 22.41
CA MET A 1 -11.07 4.94 22.28
C MET A 1 -11.84 4.39 21.08
N PHE A 2 -11.16 3.80 20.10
CA PHE A 2 -11.80 3.23 18.91
C PHE A 2 -11.97 1.72 19.12
N LYS A 3 -13.00 1.16 18.51
CA LYS A 3 -13.30 -0.28 18.63
C LYS A 3 -13.50 -0.88 17.25
N SER A 4 -12.86 -2.02 16.99
CA SER A 4 -13.25 -2.93 15.92
C SER A 4 -14.37 -3.83 16.44
N ILE A 5 -15.49 -3.89 15.73
CA ILE A 5 -16.69 -4.61 16.15
C ILE A 5 -17.12 -5.55 15.04
N ASN A 6 -17.32 -6.81 15.34
CA ASN A 6 -17.87 -7.77 14.40
C ASN A 6 -19.31 -7.40 14.06
N PRO A 7 -19.63 -7.03 12.82
CA PRO A 7 -20.97 -6.56 12.44
C PRO A 7 -22.05 -7.67 12.49
N ALA A 8 -21.64 -8.93 12.41
CA ALA A 8 -22.58 -10.06 12.46
C ALA A 8 -23.00 -10.42 13.90
N THR A 9 -22.13 -10.19 14.89
CA THR A 9 -22.36 -10.61 16.27
C THR A 9 -22.49 -9.45 17.26
N GLY A 10 -22.03 -8.25 16.88
CA GLY A 10 -21.94 -7.08 17.76
C GLY A 10 -20.80 -7.16 18.79
N HIS A 11 -20.01 -8.23 18.79
CA HIS A 11 -18.89 -8.38 19.72
C HIS A 11 -17.70 -7.50 19.34
N VAL A 12 -17.07 -6.89 20.36
CA VAL A 12 -15.82 -6.15 20.19
C VAL A 12 -14.71 -7.14 19.88
N ILE A 13 -14.01 -6.92 18.75
CA ILE A 13 -12.86 -7.70 18.32
C ILE A 13 -11.60 -7.15 19.01
N GLU A 14 -11.42 -5.81 18.94
CA GLU A 14 -10.23 -5.14 19.47
C GLU A 14 -10.57 -3.69 19.86
N THR A 15 -9.78 -3.12 20.75
CA THR A 15 -9.95 -1.75 21.22
C THR A 15 -8.63 -0.99 21.10
N TYR A 16 -8.66 0.20 20.49
CA TYR A 16 -7.49 1.02 20.21
C TYR A 16 -7.56 2.35 20.97
N SER A 17 -6.46 2.72 21.61
CA SER A 17 -6.32 4.06 22.19
C SER A 17 -5.92 5.07 21.11
N PRO A 18 -6.51 6.28 21.09
CA PRO A 18 -6.07 7.32 20.19
C PRO A 18 -4.64 7.76 20.52
N LEU A 19 -3.89 8.12 19.51
CA LEU A 19 -2.58 8.74 19.70
C LEU A 19 -2.74 10.16 20.28
N SER A 20 -1.80 10.57 21.10
CA SER A 20 -1.69 11.99 21.44
C SER A 20 -1.24 12.81 20.23
N ALA A 21 -1.55 14.12 20.22
CA ALA A 21 -1.11 15.01 19.13
C ALA A 21 0.42 15.00 18.98
N ASN A 22 1.16 14.94 20.08
CA ASN A 22 2.63 14.87 20.04
C ASN A 22 3.12 13.56 19.40
N ALA A 23 2.50 12.42 19.75
CA ALA A 23 2.85 11.13 19.14
C ALA A 23 2.52 11.10 17.64
N ALA A 24 1.38 11.68 17.24
CA ALA A 24 1.00 11.79 15.83
C ALA A 24 2.02 12.67 15.06
N ASN A 25 2.38 13.83 15.58
CA ASN A 25 3.38 14.72 14.97
C ASN A 25 4.75 14.04 14.82
N LEU A 26 5.18 13.26 15.82
CA LEU A 26 6.42 12.50 15.75
C LEU A 26 6.37 11.45 14.64
N LEU A 27 5.26 10.73 14.50
CA LEU A 27 5.09 9.74 13.41
C LEU A 27 5.13 10.41 12.02
N VAL A 28 4.49 11.55 11.85
CA VAL A 28 4.55 12.33 10.59
C VAL A 28 5.98 12.77 10.30
N GLY A 29 6.72 13.26 11.29
CA GLY A 29 8.13 13.62 11.14
C GLY A 29 9.01 12.43 10.74
N ASN A 30 8.81 11.28 11.37
CA ASN A 30 9.52 10.04 11.03
C ASN A 30 9.17 9.56 9.61
N ALA A 31 7.90 9.63 9.23
CA ALA A 31 7.46 9.31 7.86
C ALA A 31 8.12 10.23 6.83
N GLY A 32 8.23 11.54 7.11
CA GLY A 32 8.95 12.50 6.26
C GLY A 32 10.42 12.14 6.07
N SER A 33 11.09 11.71 7.13
CA SER A 33 12.49 11.24 7.05
C SER A 33 12.61 9.94 6.27
N ALA A 34 11.72 8.99 6.49
CA ALA A 34 11.66 7.72 5.76
C ALA A 34 11.37 7.94 4.26
N ALA A 35 10.49 8.88 3.92
CA ALA A 35 10.16 9.19 2.53
C ALA A 35 11.38 9.66 1.73
N LYS A 36 12.29 10.45 2.36
CA LYS A 36 13.53 10.89 1.72
C LYS A 36 14.45 9.71 1.39
N ALA A 37 14.61 8.79 2.32
CA ALA A 37 15.41 7.57 2.10
C ALA A 37 14.74 6.66 1.05
N TRP A 38 13.43 6.50 1.12
CA TRP A 38 12.65 5.69 0.18
C TRP A 38 12.72 6.23 -1.25
N ALA A 39 12.75 7.55 -1.44
CA ALA A 39 12.88 8.18 -2.74
C ALA A 39 14.21 7.85 -3.46
N GLN A 40 15.25 7.43 -2.71
CA GLN A 40 16.54 7.02 -3.26
C GLN A 40 16.60 5.53 -3.62
N VAL A 41 15.59 4.75 -3.22
CA VAL A 41 15.49 3.33 -3.57
C VAL A 41 15.04 3.23 -5.03
N ASP A 42 15.79 2.47 -5.84
CA ASP A 42 15.45 2.27 -7.24
C ASP A 42 14.09 1.60 -7.43
N VAL A 43 13.51 1.80 -8.60
CA VAL A 43 12.15 1.33 -8.89
C VAL A 43 12.08 -0.21 -8.92
N ASP A 44 13.13 -0.89 -9.36
CA ASP A 44 13.14 -2.36 -9.44
C ASP A 44 13.15 -2.98 -8.04
N THR A 45 13.94 -2.42 -7.13
CA THR A 45 13.93 -2.83 -5.71
C THR A 45 12.55 -2.62 -5.07
N ARG A 46 11.88 -1.48 -5.34
CA ARG A 46 10.52 -1.22 -4.87
C ARG A 46 9.50 -2.18 -5.49
N ALA A 47 9.63 -2.47 -6.79
CA ALA A 47 8.81 -3.43 -7.50
C ALA A 47 8.94 -4.85 -6.92
N ALA A 48 10.15 -5.28 -6.58
CA ALA A 48 10.39 -6.57 -5.93
C ALA A 48 9.68 -6.68 -4.56
N MET A 49 9.47 -5.58 -3.85
CA MET A 49 8.69 -5.60 -2.60
C MET A 49 7.21 -5.85 -2.85
N LEU A 50 6.63 -5.33 -3.95
CA LEU A 50 5.25 -5.64 -4.35
C LEU A 50 5.08 -7.12 -4.70
N GLU A 51 6.08 -7.74 -5.36
CA GLU A 51 6.04 -9.19 -5.62
C GLU A 51 6.06 -9.99 -4.31
N ARG A 52 6.89 -9.60 -3.34
CA ARG A 52 6.89 -10.22 -2.00
C ARG A 52 5.56 -10.05 -1.28
N LEU A 53 4.92 -8.88 -1.42
CA LEU A 53 3.59 -8.63 -0.86
C LEU A 53 2.54 -9.55 -1.50
N ALA A 54 2.58 -9.74 -2.83
CA ALA A 54 1.68 -10.66 -3.52
C ALA A 54 1.81 -12.09 -2.97
N LEU A 55 3.05 -12.59 -2.83
CA LEU A 55 3.32 -13.90 -2.26
C LEU A 55 2.82 -14.03 -0.81
N LEU A 56 2.99 -12.97 -0.01
CA LEU A 56 2.51 -12.95 1.37
C LEU A 56 0.98 -13.00 1.44
N LEU A 57 0.29 -12.21 0.62
CA LEU A 57 -1.18 -12.21 0.54
C LEU A 57 -1.72 -13.59 0.15
N GLU A 58 -1.08 -14.27 -0.81
CA GLU A 58 -1.48 -15.60 -1.23
C GLU A 58 -1.21 -16.67 -0.16
N SER A 59 -0.03 -16.63 0.46
CA SER A 59 0.35 -17.63 1.49
C SER A 59 -0.50 -17.51 2.76
N ARG A 60 -1.05 -16.32 3.05
CA ARG A 60 -1.91 -16.03 4.20
C ARG A 60 -3.34 -15.65 3.80
N LEU A 61 -3.77 -16.08 2.64
CA LEU A 61 -5.06 -15.71 2.06
C LEU A 61 -6.22 -16.01 3.03
N GLU A 62 -6.20 -17.17 3.64
CA GLU A 62 -7.30 -17.58 4.53
C GLU A 62 -7.35 -16.76 5.82
N ASP A 63 -6.19 -16.48 6.43
CA ASP A 63 -6.12 -15.64 7.64
C ASP A 63 -6.70 -14.24 7.40
N TYR A 64 -6.28 -13.61 6.31
CA TYR A 64 -6.74 -12.27 5.96
C TYR A 64 -8.21 -12.25 5.50
N ALA A 65 -8.66 -13.27 4.76
CA ALA A 65 -10.07 -13.36 4.35
C ALA A 65 -11.01 -13.48 5.57
N GLN A 66 -10.64 -14.29 6.55
CA GLN A 66 -11.38 -14.41 7.80
C GLN A 66 -11.37 -13.09 8.61
N LEU A 67 -10.24 -12.37 8.62
CA LEU A 67 -10.16 -11.08 9.28
C LEU A 67 -11.10 -10.06 8.63
N ILE A 68 -11.10 -9.96 7.30
CA ILE A 68 -12.02 -9.10 6.54
C ILE A 68 -13.47 -9.45 6.85
N THR A 69 -13.81 -10.75 6.85
CA THR A 69 -15.17 -11.19 7.19
C THR A 69 -15.55 -10.79 8.61
N ARG A 70 -14.66 -10.96 9.56
CA ARG A 70 -14.93 -10.64 10.99
C ARG A 70 -15.06 -9.14 11.24
N GLU A 71 -14.25 -8.30 10.59
CA GLU A 71 -14.22 -6.85 10.85
C GLU A 71 -15.20 -6.05 10.00
N VAL A 72 -15.42 -6.48 8.75
CA VAL A 72 -16.24 -5.73 7.77
C VAL A 72 -17.56 -6.44 7.46
N GLY A 73 -17.69 -7.71 7.81
CA GLY A 73 -18.87 -8.51 7.52
C GLY A 73 -18.99 -8.97 6.06
N LYS A 74 -17.90 -8.88 5.29
CA LYS A 74 -17.88 -9.34 3.91
C LYS A 74 -17.99 -10.87 3.85
N PRO A 75 -18.79 -11.45 2.93
CA PRO A 75 -18.83 -12.90 2.70
C PRO A 75 -17.42 -13.45 2.45
N LEU A 76 -17.09 -14.58 3.07
CA LEU A 76 -15.74 -15.14 3.02
C LEU A 76 -15.25 -15.42 1.59
N VAL A 77 -16.14 -15.86 0.70
CA VAL A 77 -15.83 -16.10 -0.72
C VAL A 77 -15.43 -14.80 -1.43
N GLU A 78 -16.08 -13.69 -1.10
CA GLU A 78 -15.75 -12.39 -1.68
C GLU A 78 -14.46 -11.82 -1.10
N ALA A 79 -14.22 -12.02 0.21
CA ALA A 79 -12.97 -11.63 0.86
C ALA A 79 -11.77 -12.35 0.24
N ARG A 80 -11.88 -13.66 -0.03
CA ARG A 80 -10.85 -14.42 -0.77
C ARG A 80 -10.62 -13.89 -2.17
N SER A 81 -11.69 -13.60 -2.90
CA SER A 81 -11.61 -13.04 -4.26
C SER A 81 -10.93 -11.66 -4.27
N GLU A 82 -11.23 -10.81 -3.30
CA GLU A 82 -10.61 -9.50 -3.15
C GLU A 82 -9.11 -9.61 -2.89
N LEU A 83 -8.69 -10.47 -1.96
CA LEU A 83 -7.27 -10.71 -1.69
C LEU A 83 -6.52 -11.24 -2.91
N GLY A 84 -7.13 -12.14 -3.67
CA GLY A 84 -6.58 -12.61 -4.95
C GLY A 84 -6.38 -11.48 -5.95
N LYS A 85 -7.34 -10.55 -6.05
CA LYS A 85 -7.20 -9.35 -6.88
C LYS A 85 -6.10 -8.42 -6.38
N CYS A 86 -5.96 -8.26 -5.05
CA CYS A 86 -4.87 -7.46 -4.48
C CYS A 86 -3.50 -8.06 -4.83
N ALA A 87 -3.32 -9.37 -4.73
CA ALA A 87 -2.09 -10.04 -5.12
C ALA A 87 -1.79 -9.86 -6.62
N LEU A 88 -2.82 -10.02 -7.48
CA LEU A 88 -2.69 -9.78 -8.92
C LEU A 88 -2.28 -8.34 -9.23
N LEU A 89 -2.88 -7.36 -8.53
CA LEU A 89 -2.56 -5.95 -8.69
C LEU A 89 -1.12 -5.64 -8.27
N CYS A 90 -0.65 -6.22 -7.17
CA CYS A 90 0.74 -6.10 -6.74
C CYS A 90 1.72 -6.61 -7.82
N ARG A 91 1.46 -7.77 -8.41
CA ARG A 91 2.26 -8.31 -9.51
C ARG A 91 2.22 -7.43 -10.76
N TYR A 92 1.03 -6.94 -11.11
CA TYR A 92 0.88 -6.04 -12.24
C TYR A 92 1.77 -4.80 -12.09
N TYR A 93 1.73 -4.13 -10.95
CA TYR A 93 2.58 -2.97 -10.72
C TYR A 93 4.06 -3.33 -10.54
N ALA A 94 4.39 -4.47 -9.96
CA ALA A 94 5.76 -4.96 -9.92
C ALA A 94 6.36 -5.10 -11.33
N ALA A 95 5.59 -5.64 -12.27
CA ALA A 95 6.04 -5.83 -13.65
C ALA A 95 6.08 -4.54 -14.48
N HIS A 96 5.19 -3.58 -14.23
CA HIS A 96 4.97 -2.45 -15.13
C HIS A 96 5.48 -1.11 -14.58
N ALA A 97 5.68 -0.97 -13.26
CA ALA A 97 6.10 0.30 -12.64
C ALA A 97 7.39 0.88 -13.22
N PRO A 98 8.43 0.09 -13.53
CA PRO A 98 9.63 0.63 -14.20
C PRO A 98 9.32 1.35 -15.51
N GLY A 99 8.42 0.77 -16.33
CA GLY A 99 7.97 1.39 -17.57
C GLY A 99 7.11 2.64 -17.35
N PHE A 100 6.20 2.61 -16.37
CA PHE A 100 5.33 3.75 -16.05
C PHE A 100 6.08 4.95 -15.49
N LEU A 101 7.23 4.72 -14.86
CA LEU A 101 8.05 5.77 -14.25
C LEU A 101 9.28 6.13 -15.10
N ALA A 102 9.44 5.51 -16.26
CA ALA A 102 10.50 5.86 -17.18
C ALA A 102 10.35 7.29 -17.70
N GLU A 103 11.48 7.94 -17.98
CA GLU A 103 11.46 9.25 -18.61
C GLU A 103 10.88 9.16 -20.03
N GLU A 104 9.96 10.05 -20.34
CA GLU A 104 9.37 10.18 -21.68
C GLU A 104 10.03 11.32 -22.45
N GLN A 105 10.65 11.01 -23.58
CA GLN A 105 11.22 12.03 -24.46
C GLN A 105 10.09 12.82 -25.14
N VAL A 106 10.17 14.14 -25.05
CA VAL A 106 9.20 15.05 -25.70
C VAL A 106 9.87 15.71 -26.89
N ASN A 107 9.24 15.61 -28.06
CA ASN A 107 9.76 16.23 -29.28
C ASN A 107 9.46 17.75 -29.24
N ALA A 108 10.49 18.56 -28.94
CA ALA A 108 10.40 20.00 -28.82
C ALA A 108 11.61 20.67 -29.48
N ALA A 109 11.54 21.99 -29.70
CA ALA A 109 12.60 22.78 -30.33
C ALA A 109 13.90 22.87 -29.49
N ALA A 110 13.87 22.45 -28.22
CA ALA A 110 15.03 22.40 -27.32
C ALA A 110 15.90 21.16 -27.57
N LYS A 111 17.19 21.22 -27.19
CA LYS A 111 18.14 20.11 -27.35
C LYS A 111 17.72 18.81 -26.67
N GLN A 112 17.08 18.92 -25.53
CA GLN A 112 16.48 17.80 -24.79
C GLN A 112 15.23 18.33 -24.06
N SER A 113 14.11 17.64 -24.26
CA SER A 113 12.89 17.84 -23.49
C SER A 113 12.35 16.48 -23.08
N TYR A 114 12.08 16.30 -21.82
CA TYR A 114 11.55 15.04 -21.30
C TYR A 114 10.61 15.29 -20.11
N LEU A 115 9.72 14.35 -19.90
CA LEU A 115 8.86 14.29 -18.74
C LEU A 115 9.47 13.29 -17.76
N SER A 116 9.60 13.69 -16.50
CA SER A 116 10.07 12.80 -15.44
C SER A 116 9.10 12.82 -14.25
N TYR A 117 8.99 11.69 -13.57
CA TYR A 117 8.13 11.54 -12.41
C TYR A 117 8.94 11.68 -11.13
N GLN A 118 8.50 12.59 -10.25
CA GLN A 118 9.14 12.80 -8.95
C GLN A 118 8.20 12.41 -7.82
N PRO A 119 8.71 11.78 -6.74
CA PRO A 119 7.88 11.38 -5.61
C PRO A 119 7.33 12.60 -4.87
N LEU A 120 6.04 12.57 -4.53
CA LEU A 120 5.37 13.64 -3.76
C LEU A 120 5.80 13.67 -2.28
N GLY A 121 6.34 12.58 -1.76
CA GLY A 121 6.65 12.42 -0.35
C GLY A 121 5.53 11.71 0.41
N VAL A 122 5.30 12.12 1.66
CA VAL A 122 4.25 11.55 2.50
C VAL A 122 2.89 12.05 2.04
N VAL A 123 1.96 11.13 1.86
CA VAL A 123 0.55 11.40 1.54
C VAL A 123 -0.31 10.86 2.68
N LEU A 124 -1.31 11.62 3.11
CA LEU A 124 -2.29 11.25 4.14
C LEU A 124 -3.69 11.21 3.54
#